data_fbdd7b7c491460017343f84ba20c6e5c
#
_entry.id   fbdd7b7c491460017343f84ba20c6e5c
#
_cell.length_a   1.000
_cell.length_b   1.000
_cell.length_c   1.000
_cell.angle_alpha   90.00
_cell.angle_beta   90.00
_cell.angle_gamma   90.00
#
_symmetry.space_group_name_H-M   'P 1'
#
loop_
_entity.id
_entity.type
_entity.pdbx_description
1 polymer ?
#
loop_
_entity_poly.entity_id
_entity_poly.type
_entity_poly.pdbx_seq_one_letter_code
_entity_poly.pdbx_strand_id
1 'polypeptide(L)'
;MKRIYLNLKRFDISPARGGVNRMAPMREWGREIILRTQERLKEWSDTEFVMFFPEAHLLGAAAARSGGSPVKLGCQGVYREDTAPGGNFGAFTANRTANAMWEAGCEYVLIGHCEERSDKAGLMEEAGVDLRVAAQAVNRALNREIKAAQRAGLNVLYCIGEKSEEQDRWQEVLGAQLDAGLDGADRTRMVIAYEPVWSIGPGKKPADRPYIEKVARFVRERTGGMDVVYGGGLKKDNAEMLASIREIDGGLIALTRFSGEIGFYA
;
A
#
# COMPACT_ATOMS: atom_id res chain seq x y z
N MET A 1 -10.34 12.50 -9.93
CA MET A 1 -9.14 12.84 -9.12
C MET A 1 -8.11 11.74 -9.35
N LYS A 2 -6.87 12.09 -9.69
CA LYS A 2 -5.77 11.11 -9.79
C LYS A 2 -5.27 10.73 -8.41
N ARG A 3 -4.72 9.51 -8.26
CA ARG A 3 -4.23 9.00 -6.98
C ARG A 3 -2.81 8.48 -7.12
N ILE A 4 -1.89 9.06 -6.38
CA ILE A 4 -0.48 8.64 -6.35
C ILE A 4 -0.14 8.19 -4.93
N TYR A 5 0.09 6.91 -4.80
CA TYR A 5 0.47 6.24 -3.58
C TYR A 5 1.93 5.82 -3.63
N LEU A 6 2.71 6.20 -2.62
CA LEU A 6 4.12 5.93 -2.56
C LEU A 6 4.43 5.00 -1.38
N ASN A 7 4.79 3.76 -1.67
CA ASN A 7 5.28 2.83 -0.67
C ASN A 7 6.80 3.01 -0.49
N LEU A 8 7.19 3.57 0.63
CA LEU A 8 8.59 3.85 0.96
C LEU A 8 9.35 2.61 1.46
N LYS A 9 8.66 1.47 1.65
CA LYS A 9 9.26 0.20 2.08
C LYS A 9 10.29 0.39 3.21
N ARG A 10 11.38 -0.38 3.22
CA ARG A 10 12.55 -0.22 4.11
C ARG A 10 13.72 0.44 3.37
N PHE A 11 13.44 1.41 2.51
CA PHE A 11 14.47 2.15 1.78
C PHE A 11 15.21 3.20 2.63
N ASP A 12 14.90 3.25 3.91
CA ASP A 12 15.59 4.02 4.96
C ASP A 12 16.95 3.42 5.38
N ILE A 13 17.23 2.16 5.02
CA ILE A 13 18.46 1.46 5.39
C ILE A 13 19.63 1.91 4.51
N SER A 14 20.78 2.19 5.14
CA SER A 14 22.00 2.63 4.44
C SER A 14 22.65 1.53 3.60
N PRO A 15 23.43 1.90 2.55
CA PRO A 15 24.18 0.93 1.74
C PRO A 15 25.15 0.05 2.54
N ALA A 16 25.75 0.58 3.60
CA ALA A 16 26.64 -0.18 4.48
C ALA A 16 25.92 -1.35 5.19
N ARG A 17 24.60 -1.33 5.24
CA ARG A 17 23.74 -2.38 5.79
C ARG A 17 22.93 -3.11 4.71
N GLY A 18 23.31 -2.99 3.44
CA GLY A 18 22.62 -3.64 2.32
C GLY A 18 21.40 -2.88 1.80
N GLY A 19 21.10 -1.69 2.30
CA GLY A 19 19.99 -0.86 1.84
C GLY A 19 20.37 0.11 0.72
N VAL A 20 19.48 1.07 0.45
CA VAL A 20 19.61 2.03 -0.67
C VAL A 20 19.62 3.49 -0.22
N ASN A 21 19.42 3.77 1.06
CA ASN A 21 19.36 5.14 1.56
C ASN A 21 20.70 5.87 1.44
N ARG A 22 20.73 6.91 0.59
CA ARG A 22 21.86 7.85 0.45
C ARG A 22 21.43 9.30 0.71
N MET A 23 20.18 9.51 1.16
CA MET A 23 19.56 10.83 1.24
C MET A 23 19.84 11.52 2.58
N ALA A 24 19.66 10.82 3.68
CA ALA A 24 19.79 11.37 5.02
C ALA A 24 20.05 10.25 6.06
N PRO A 25 20.60 10.58 7.24
CA PRO A 25 20.62 9.64 8.35
C PRO A 25 19.22 9.09 8.64
N MET A 26 19.12 7.82 9.06
CA MET A 26 17.84 7.15 9.29
C MET A 26 16.89 7.98 10.18
N ARG A 27 17.37 8.58 11.26
CA ARG A 27 16.54 9.39 12.17
C ARG A 27 15.91 10.63 11.53
N GLU A 28 16.48 11.14 10.43
CA GLU A 28 16.01 12.33 9.70
C GLU A 28 15.26 11.97 8.42
N TRP A 29 15.33 10.71 7.99
CA TRP A 29 14.93 10.29 6.65
C TRP A 29 13.47 10.60 6.32
N GLY A 30 12.52 10.28 7.20
CA GLY A 30 11.10 10.57 6.98
C GLY A 30 10.81 12.08 6.91
N ARG A 31 11.45 12.85 7.80
CA ARG A 31 11.38 14.32 7.79
C ARG A 31 11.88 14.91 6.47
N GLU A 32 13.05 14.47 6.01
CA GLU A 32 13.67 14.95 4.77
C GLU A 32 12.83 14.64 3.52
N ILE A 33 12.17 13.50 3.46
CA ILE A 33 11.24 13.18 2.36
C ILE A 33 10.14 14.22 2.28
N ILE A 34 9.47 14.53 3.38
CA ILE A 34 8.40 15.54 3.38
C ILE A 34 8.92 16.91 2.97
N LEU A 35 10.02 17.37 3.56
CA LEU A 35 10.60 18.70 3.26
C LEU A 35 10.98 18.86 1.78
N ARG A 36 11.49 17.80 1.15
CA ARG A 36 11.93 17.84 -0.25
C ARG A 36 10.79 17.68 -1.25
N THR A 37 9.61 17.24 -0.82
CA THR A 37 8.53 16.88 -1.75
C THR A 37 7.31 17.75 -1.66
N GLN A 38 6.89 18.14 -0.44
CA GLN A 38 5.57 18.75 -0.24
C GLN A 38 5.34 20.05 -1.05
N GLU A 39 6.35 20.90 -1.22
CA GLU A 39 6.18 22.16 -1.96
C GLU A 39 5.95 21.91 -3.46
N ARG A 40 6.71 21.01 -4.07
CA ARG A 40 6.57 20.65 -5.50
C ARG A 40 5.22 20.01 -5.80
N LEU A 41 4.68 19.24 -4.85
CA LEU A 41 3.41 18.53 -5.06
C LEU A 41 2.18 19.46 -5.00
N LYS A 42 2.32 20.69 -4.49
CA LYS A 42 1.25 21.70 -4.50
C LYS A 42 0.81 22.10 -5.92
N GLU A 43 1.69 21.91 -6.91
CA GLU A 43 1.37 22.20 -8.32
C GLU A 43 0.30 21.27 -8.90
N TRP A 44 0.01 20.14 -8.24
CA TRP A 44 -0.89 19.08 -8.72
C TRP A 44 -2.17 19.01 -7.85
N SER A 45 -2.96 20.06 -7.89
CA SER A 45 -4.14 20.22 -7.02
C SER A 45 -5.26 19.21 -7.30
N ASP A 46 -5.27 18.55 -8.46
CA ASP A 46 -6.24 17.52 -8.87
C ASP A 46 -5.80 16.09 -8.46
N THR A 47 -4.65 15.96 -7.80
CA THR A 47 -4.03 14.69 -7.46
C THR A 47 -3.93 14.49 -5.95
N GLU A 48 -4.35 13.31 -5.48
CA GLU A 48 -4.14 12.88 -4.11
C GLU A 48 -2.77 12.19 -3.97
N PHE A 49 -1.97 12.65 -3.00
CA PHE A 49 -0.66 12.07 -2.71
C PHE A 49 -0.66 11.45 -1.32
N VAL A 50 -0.36 10.15 -1.23
CA VAL A 50 -0.19 9.44 0.04
C VAL A 50 1.19 8.77 0.08
N MET A 51 1.92 8.96 1.17
CA MET A 51 3.21 8.31 1.38
C MET A 51 3.13 7.34 2.56
N PHE A 52 3.41 6.06 2.30
CA PHE A 52 3.42 5.01 3.33
C PHE A 52 4.82 4.86 3.90
N PHE A 53 4.97 5.30 5.14
CA PHE A 53 6.23 5.28 5.87
C PHE A 53 6.36 4.03 6.76
N PRO A 54 7.60 3.52 6.96
CA PRO A 54 7.89 2.73 8.14
C PRO A 54 7.55 3.50 9.42
N GLU A 55 7.01 2.82 10.41
CA GLU A 55 6.50 3.44 11.66
C GLU A 55 7.52 4.39 12.32
N ALA A 56 8.81 4.02 12.34
CA ALA A 56 9.88 4.83 12.93
C ALA A 56 10.00 6.26 12.35
N HIS A 57 9.40 6.53 11.20
CA HIS A 57 9.51 7.82 10.51
C HIS A 57 8.23 8.68 10.59
N LEU A 58 7.13 8.11 11.06
CA LEU A 58 5.81 8.78 11.01
C LEU A 58 5.81 10.10 11.81
N LEU A 59 6.29 10.09 13.05
CA LEU A 59 6.30 11.31 13.88
C LEU A 59 7.17 12.41 13.27
N GLY A 60 8.35 12.05 12.73
CA GLY A 60 9.23 13.01 12.05
C GLY A 60 8.61 13.55 10.76
N ALA A 61 7.95 12.72 9.99
CA ALA A 61 7.22 13.10 8.79
C ALA A 61 6.02 14.00 9.12
N ALA A 62 5.24 13.66 10.15
CA ALA A 62 4.10 14.47 10.60
C ALA A 62 4.55 15.87 11.05
N ALA A 63 5.61 15.95 11.86
CA ALA A 63 6.16 17.22 12.32
C ALA A 63 6.73 18.09 11.19
N ALA A 64 7.15 17.49 10.07
CA ALA A 64 7.69 18.22 8.93
C ALA A 64 6.62 18.72 7.94
N ARG A 65 5.39 18.25 8.06
CA ARG A 65 4.28 18.70 7.19
C ARG A 65 3.93 20.17 7.49
N SER A 66 3.90 20.99 6.45
CA SER A 66 3.37 22.36 6.55
C SER A 66 1.83 22.33 6.54
N GLY A 67 1.20 23.41 7.06
CA GLY A 67 -0.26 23.53 7.11
C GLY A 67 -0.99 23.53 5.75
N GLY A 68 -0.28 23.51 4.64
CA GLY A 68 -0.83 23.41 3.28
C GLY A 68 -0.21 22.25 2.49
N SER A 69 0.41 21.29 3.16
CA SER A 69 1.02 20.13 2.50
C SER A 69 -0.04 19.27 1.83
N PRO A 70 0.10 18.92 0.53
CA PRO A 70 -0.80 18.01 -0.16
C PRO A 70 -0.53 16.54 0.19
N VAL A 71 0.57 16.25 0.92
CA VAL A 71 0.96 14.89 1.27
C VAL A 71 0.18 14.39 2.45
N LYS A 72 -0.55 13.30 2.27
CA LYS A 72 -1.16 12.51 3.33
C LYS A 72 -0.20 11.43 3.81
N LEU A 73 -0.19 11.18 5.12
CA LEU A 73 0.65 10.14 5.70
C LEU A 73 -0.08 8.81 5.78
N GLY A 74 0.64 7.74 5.50
CA GLY A 74 0.17 6.38 5.64
C GLY A 74 1.18 5.49 6.37
N CYS A 75 0.68 4.46 7.03
CA CYS A 75 1.49 3.37 7.59
C CYS A 75 1.44 2.12 6.69
N GLN A 76 2.44 1.25 6.83
CA GLN A 76 2.65 0.07 5.99
C GLN A 76 1.95 -1.20 6.54
N GLY A 77 0.89 -1.03 7.30
CA GLY A 77 0.08 -2.09 7.87
C GLY A 77 -0.36 -1.78 9.29
N VAL A 78 -1.39 -2.47 9.75
CA VAL A 78 -1.87 -2.43 11.14
C VAL A 78 -2.18 -3.83 11.63
N TYR A 79 -2.24 -3.99 12.94
CA TYR A 79 -2.64 -5.25 13.53
C TYR A 79 -4.17 -5.41 13.47
N ARG A 80 -4.63 -6.66 13.40
CA ARG A 80 -6.06 -7.02 13.30
C ARG A 80 -6.88 -6.74 14.56
N GLU A 81 -6.22 -6.44 15.68
CA GLU A 81 -6.83 -6.06 16.96
C GLU A 81 -6.34 -4.68 17.38
N ASP A 82 -7.07 -3.98 18.23
CA ASP A 82 -6.77 -2.62 18.61
C ASP A 82 -7.13 -2.32 20.06
N THR A 83 -6.76 -1.16 20.54
CA THR A 83 -7.20 -0.61 21.81
C THR A 83 -8.69 -0.25 21.75
N ALA A 84 -9.36 -0.33 22.90
CA ALA A 84 -10.72 0.14 23.05
C ALA A 84 -10.93 0.69 24.47
N PRO A 85 -11.84 1.67 24.67
CA PRO A 85 -12.22 2.13 26.01
C PRO A 85 -12.68 0.95 26.89
N GLY A 86 -12.06 0.80 28.06
CA GLY A 86 -12.32 -0.33 28.95
C GLY A 86 -11.72 -1.68 28.51
N GLY A 87 -10.94 -1.69 27.42
CA GLY A 87 -10.28 -2.88 26.88
C GLY A 87 -8.88 -3.12 27.45
N ASN A 88 -7.95 -3.51 26.56
CA ASN A 88 -6.62 -3.99 26.92
C ASN A 88 -5.57 -2.91 27.26
N PHE A 89 -5.96 -1.64 27.36
CA PHE A 89 -5.11 -0.49 27.75
C PHE A 89 -3.87 -0.26 26.88
N GLY A 90 -3.78 -0.85 25.69
CA GLY A 90 -2.59 -0.80 24.86
C GLY A 90 -1.56 -1.91 25.16
N ALA A 91 -2.00 -3.02 25.77
CA ALA A 91 -1.15 -4.18 26.06
C ALA A 91 -0.77 -4.94 24.77
N PHE A 92 -0.11 -4.27 23.85
CA PHE A 92 0.46 -4.80 22.62
C PHE A 92 1.96 -4.55 22.59
N THR A 93 2.74 -5.59 22.29
CA THR A 93 4.18 -5.48 22.06
C THR A 93 4.45 -5.92 20.62
N ALA A 94 5.23 -5.18 19.86
CA ALA A 94 5.57 -5.43 18.44
C ALA A 94 4.39 -5.31 17.44
N ASN A 95 3.15 -5.20 17.85
CA ASN A 95 1.99 -5.04 16.98
C ASN A 95 1.62 -3.57 16.82
N ARG A 96 1.56 -3.09 15.58
CA ARG A 96 1.13 -1.73 15.23
C ARG A 96 -0.38 -1.65 15.27
N THR A 97 -0.97 -1.12 16.33
CA THR A 97 -2.42 -0.93 16.38
C THR A 97 -2.86 0.24 15.49
N ALA A 98 -4.08 0.17 14.95
CA ALA A 98 -4.58 1.21 14.06
C ALA A 98 -4.76 2.56 14.79
N ASN A 99 -5.21 2.54 16.06
CA ASN A 99 -5.29 3.74 16.89
C ASN A 99 -3.93 4.39 17.09
N ALA A 100 -2.86 3.60 17.34
CA ALA A 100 -1.51 4.17 17.47
C ALA A 100 -1.02 4.83 16.16
N MET A 101 -1.37 4.26 15.02
CA MET A 101 -1.02 4.85 13.71
C MET A 101 -1.82 6.13 13.44
N TRP A 102 -3.09 6.15 13.81
CA TRP A 102 -3.91 7.36 13.72
C TRP A 102 -3.35 8.48 14.62
N GLU A 103 -3.01 8.20 15.87
CA GLU A 103 -2.37 9.14 16.80
C GLU A 103 -1.00 9.63 16.29
N ALA A 104 -0.27 8.81 15.55
CA ALA A 104 0.98 9.20 14.89
C ALA A 104 0.77 10.11 13.66
N GLY A 105 -0.49 10.44 13.31
CA GLY A 105 -0.86 11.34 12.22
C GLY A 105 -1.11 10.66 10.88
N CYS A 106 -1.27 9.34 10.85
CA CYS A 106 -1.65 8.64 9.62
C CYS A 106 -3.11 8.92 9.24
N GLU A 107 -3.36 9.10 7.96
CA GLU A 107 -4.68 9.20 7.33
C GLU A 107 -5.01 7.93 6.52
N TYR A 108 -3.97 7.16 6.17
CA TYR A 108 -4.06 5.96 5.35
C TYR A 108 -3.29 4.78 5.93
N VAL A 109 -3.69 3.58 5.53
CA VAL A 109 -2.93 2.35 5.75
C VAL A 109 -2.87 1.51 4.49
N LEU A 110 -1.72 0.88 4.23
CA LEU A 110 -1.51 -0.11 3.18
C LEU A 110 -1.75 -1.50 3.77
N ILE A 111 -2.72 -2.25 3.25
CA ILE A 111 -3.06 -3.60 3.73
C ILE A 111 -3.10 -4.57 2.57
N GLY A 112 -2.56 -5.77 2.76
CA GLY A 112 -2.60 -6.86 1.79
C GLY A 112 -1.53 -6.77 0.70
N HIS A 113 -0.49 -5.95 0.87
CA HIS A 113 0.67 -5.92 -0.02
C HIS A 113 1.24 -7.33 -0.22
N CYS A 114 1.78 -7.61 -1.41
CA CYS A 114 2.27 -8.95 -1.76
C CYS A 114 3.27 -9.53 -0.74
N GLU A 115 4.12 -8.70 -0.15
CA GLU A 115 5.06 -9.12 0.91
C GLU A 115 4.33 -9.53 2.19
N GLU A 116 3.32 -8.80 2.62
CA GLU A 116 2.50 -9.13 3.79
C GLU A 116 1.72 -10.43 3.60
N ARG A 117 1.14 -10.62 2.41
CA ARG A 117 0.45 -11.88 2.07
C ARG A 117 1.41 -13.07 2.08
N SER A 118 2.60 -12.89 1.51
CA SER A 118 3.63 -13.95 1.46
C SER A 118 4.15 -14.31 2.84
N ASP A 119 4.41 -13.33 3.70
CA ASP A 119 4.86 -13.56 5.09
C ASP A 119 3.82 -14.36 5.88
N LYS A 120 2.55 -13.89 5.86
CA LYS A 120 1.46 -14.57 6.58
C LYS A 120 1.19 -15.99 6.06
N ALA A 121 1.24 -16.19 4.73
CA ALA A 121 1.07 -17.52 4.13
C ALA A 121 2.26 -18.43 4.44
N GLY A 122 3.49 -17.92 4.34
CA GLY A 122 4.71 -18.69 4.56
C GLY A 122 4.76 -19.34 5.94
N LEU A 123 4.35 -18.64 6.99
CA LEU A 123 4.26 -19.22 8.33
C LEU A 123 3.27 -20.40 8.41
N MET A 124 2.18 -20.33 7.67
CA MET A 124 1.19 -21.42 7.63
C MET A 124 1.70 -22.60 6.80
N GLU A 125 2.41 -22.33 5.70
CA GLU A 125 3.04 -23.34 4.86
C GLU A 125 4.13 -24.11 5.61
N GLU A 126 4.97 -23.43 6.39
CA GLU A 126 5.96 -24.05 7.27
C GLU A 126 5.31 -24.97 8.33
N ALA A 127 4.10 -24.63 8.77
CA ALA A 127 3.29 -25.47 9.65
C ALA A 127 2.54 -26.60 8.93
N GLY A 128 2.76 -26.80 7.63
CA GLY A 128 2.12 -27.86 6.82
C GLY A 128 0.68 -27.59 6.43
N VAL A 129 0.21 -26.34 6.50
CA VAL A 129 -1.15 -25.97 6.09
C VAL A 129 -1.24 -25.93 4.57
N ASP A 130 -2.31 -26.49 4.01
CA ASP A 130 -2.60 -26.42 2.57
C ASP A 130 -2.64 -24.97 2.07
N LEU A 131 -2.06 -24.72 0.90
CA LEU A 131 -1.91 -23.36 0.32
C LEU A 131 -3.23 -22.63 0.13
N ARG A 132 -4.31 -23.33 -0.21
CA ARG A 132 -5.64 -22.72 -0.37
C ARG A 132 -6.22 -22.31 0.98
N VAL A 133 -6.04 -23.15 1.99
CA VAL A 133 -6.46 -22.86 3.37
C VAL A 133 -5.67 -21.70 3.93
N ALA A 134 -4.35 -21.65 3.69
CA ALA A 134 -3.48 -20.54 4.06
C ALA A 134 -3.94 -19.22 3.41
N ALA A 135 -4.19 -19.21 2.09
CA ALA A 135 -4.68 -18.05 1.37
C ALA A 135 -6.01 -17.52 1.92
N GLN A 136 -6.96 -18.40 2.23
CA GLN A 136 -8.23 -18.04 2.86
C GLN A 136 -8.03 -17.44 4.26
N ALA A 137 -7.15 -18.02 5.05
CA ALA A 137 -6.83 -17.51 6.40
C ALA A 137 -6.17 -16.13 6.34
N VAL A 138 -5.25 -15.91 5.40
CA VAL A 138 -4.66 -14.61 5.12
C VAL A 138 -5.73 -13.58 4.77
N ASN A 139 -6.63 -13.89 3.82
CA ASN A 139 -7.71 -12.98 3.42
C ASN A 139 -8.60 -12.58 4.61
N ARG A 140 -8.96 -13.53 5.49
CA ARG A 140 -9.72 -13.23 6.72
C ARG A 140 -8.92 -12.39 7.72
N ALA A 141 -7.63 -12.60 7.85
CA ALA A 141 -6.77 -11.78 8.70
C ALA A 141 -6.72 -10.34 8.19
N LEU A 142 -6.51 -10.13 6.88
CA LEU A 142 -6.49 -8.81 6.26
C LEU A 142 -7.84 -8.09 6.36
N ASN A 143 -8.97 -8.79 6.25
CA ASN A 143 -10.29 -8.20 6.50
C ASN A 143 -10.40 -7.65 7.93
N ARG A 144 -9.89 -8.36 8.94
CA ARG A 144 -9.88 -7.86 10.32
C ARG A 144 -8.99 -6.64 10.48
N GLU A 145 -7.86 -6.57 9.79
CA GLU A 145 -6.98 -5.41 9.76
C GLU A 145 -7.66 -4.21 9.10
N ILE A 146 -8.35 -4.41 7.98
CA ILE A 146 -9.18 -3.39 7.31
C ILE A 146 -10.21 -2.82 8.28
N LYS A 147 -10.96 -3.69 8.95
CA LYS A 147 -11.98 -3.27 9.92
C LYS A 147 -11.37 -2.55 11.14
N ALA A 148 -10.21 -2.96 11.62
CA ALA A 148 -9.48 -2.25 12.68
C ALA A 148 -9.06 -0.86 12.23
N ALA A 149 -8.47 -0.74 11.04
CA ALA A 149 -8.07 0.53 10.44
C ALA A 149 -9.25 1.51 10.30
N GLN A 150 -10.37 1.03 9.77
CA GLN A 150 -11.56 1.85 9.57
C GLN A 150 -12.20 2.32 10.89
N ARG A 151 -12.21 1.47 11.92
CA ARG A 151 -12.68 1.88 13.26
C ARG A 151 -11.81 2.98 13.86
N ALA A 152 -10.49 2.93 13.64
CA ALA A 152 -9.56 3.97 14.07
C ALA A 152 -9.66 5.27 13.23
N GLY A 153 -10.39 5.26 12.12
CA GLY A 153 -10.54 6.44 11.27
C GLY A 153 -9.60 6.47 10.06
N LEU A 154 -8.82 5.43 9.78
CA LEU A 154 -7.92 5.36 8.63
C LEU A 154 -8.66 5.01 7.34
N ASN A 155 -8.22 5.57 6.21
CA ASN A 155 -8.55 5.08 4.88
C ASN A 155 -7.62 3.92 4.52
N VAL A 156 -8.09 3.03 3.65
CA VAL A 156 -7.36 1.80 3.33
C VAL A 156 -6.99 1.75 1.85
N LEU A 157 -5.71 1.57 1.55
CA LEU A 157 -5.26 1.08 0.27
C LEU A 157 -5.13 -0.44 0.36
N TYR A 158 -6.10 -1.16 -0.23
CA TYR A 158 -6.15 -2.61 -0.18
C TYR A 158 -5.50 -3.22 -1.40
N CYS A 159 -4.37 -3.90 -1.19
CA CYS A 159 -3.61 -4.57 -2.24
C CYS A 159 -4.17 -5.97 -2.52
N ILE A 160 -4.39 -6.24 -3.79
CA ILE A 160 -4.74 -7.55 -4.33
C ILE A 160 -3.81 -7.90 -5.48
N GLY A 161 -3.58 -9.17 -5.71
CA GLY A 161 -2.72 -9.63 -6.81
C GLY A 161 -2.60 -11.13 -6.86
N GLU A 162 -2.33 -11.64 -8.04
CA GLU A 162 -2.06 -13.04 -8.31
C GLU A 162 -0.57 -13.29 -8.56
N LYS A 163 -0.11 -14.50 -8.23
CA LYS A 163 1.24 -15.01 -8.52
C LYS A 163 1.33 -15.57 -9.94
N SER A 164 2.54 -15.91 -10.40
CA SER A 164 2.77 -16.49 -11.74
C SER A 164 1.98 -17.78 -11.96
N GLU A 165 1.96 -18.64 -10.97
CA GLU A 165 1.26 -19.93 -10.99
C GLU A 165 -0.26 -19.81 -10.85
N GLU A 166 -0.78 -18.61 -10.68
CA GLU A 166 -2.20 -18.32 -10.50
C GLU A 166 -2.82 -17.57 -11.70
N GLN A 167 -2.01 -17.26 -12.74
CA GLN A 167 -2.45 -16.44 -13.86
C GLN A 167 -3.58 -17.07 -14.68
N ASP A 168 -3.66 -18.37 -14.78
CA ASP A 168 -4.74 -19.09 -15.47
C ASP A 168 -6.08 -19.03 -14.72
N ARG A 169 -6.04 -18.80 -13.41
CA ARG A 169 -7.21 -18.66 -12.52
C ARG A 169 -7.26 -17.32 -11.79
N TRP A 170 -6.69 -16.27 -12.36
CA TRP A 170 -6.58 -14.95 -11.75
C TRP A 170 -7.92 -14.39 -11.25
N GLN A 171 -9.05 -14.67 -11.95
CA GLN A 171 -10.39 -14.21 -11.54
C GLN A 171 -10.85 -14.86 -10.25
N GLU A 172 -10.57 -16.14 -10.07
CA GLU A 172 -10.86 -16.87 -8.82
C GLU A 172 -10.06 -16.28 -7.67
N VAL A 173 -8.74 -16.09 -7.88
CA VAL A 173 -7.81 -15.58 -6.87
C VAL A 173 -8.17 -14.15 -6.45
N LEU A 174 -8.28 -13.22 -7.40
CA LEU A 174 -8.62 -11.84 -7.10
C LEU A 174 -10.04 -11.70 -6.55
N GLY A 175 -10.98 -12.50 -7.07
CA GLY A 175 -12.35 -12.56 -6.56
C GLY A 175 -12.39 -12.96 -5.09
N ALA A 176 -11.67 -14.02 -4.69
CA ALA A 176 -11.60 -14.46 -3.31
C ALA A 176 -10.92 -13.41 -2.38
N GLN A 177 -9.92 -12.70 -2.88
CA GLN A 177 -9.27 -11.61 -2.14
C GLN A 177 -10.24 -10.44 -1.92
N LEU A 178 -10.98 -10.03 -2.96
CA LEU A 178 -11.96 -8.94 -2.88
C LEU A 178 -13.14 -9.31 -1.98
N ASP A 179 -13.75 -10.48 -2.17
CA ASP A 179 -14.91 -10.89 -1.40
C ASP A 179 -14.61 -10.94 0.10
N ALA A 180 -13.49 -11.58 0.47
CA ALA A 180 -13.10 -11.68 1.86
C ALA A 180 -12.65 -10.33 2.43
N GLY A 181 -11.86 -9.55 1.68
CA GLY A 181 -11.34 -8.26 2.14
C GLY A 181 -12.43 -7.21 2.33
N LEU A 182 -13.44 -7.21 1.47
CA LEU A 182 -14.53 -6.23 1.49
C LEU A 182 -15.73 -6.64 2.37
N ASP A 183 -15.72 -7.85 2.92
CA ASP A 183 -16.82 -8.34 3.76
C ASP A 183 -17.03 -7.45 5.00
N GLY A 184 -18.17 -6.74 5.04
CA GLY A 184 -18.53 -5.81 6.11
C GLY A 184 -17.58 -4.60 6.28
N ALA A 185 -16.75 -4.29 5.27
CA ALA A 185 -15.90 -3.10 5.24
C ALA A 185 -16.64 -1.89 4.64
N ASP A 186 -16.28 -0.69 5.10
CA ASP A 186 -16.73 0.56 4.49
C ASP A 186 -15.95 0.85 3.20
N ARG A 187 -16.58 0.56 2.06
CA ARG A 187 -15.97 0.71 0.73
C ARG A 187 -15.69 2.17 0.36
N THR A 188 -16.38 3.14 0.96
CA THR A 188 -16.18 4.57 0.68
C THR A 188 -14.83 5.08 1.18
N ARG A 189 -14.21 4.35 2.07
CA ARG A 189 -12.90 4.63 2.68
C ARG A 189 -11.79 3.72 2.14
N MET A 190 -12.00 3.13 0.97
CA MET A 190 -11.07 2.16 0.40
C MET A 190 -10.74 2.49 -1.05
N VAL A 191 -9.51 2.18 -1.44
CA VAL A 191 -9.03 2.12 -2.82
C VAL A 191 -8.39 0.76 -3.03
N ILE A 192 -8.58 0.17 -4.20
CA ILE A 192 -7.96 -1.13 -4.55
C ILE A 192 -6.64 -0.87 -5.27
N ALA A 193 -5.55 -1.46 -4.79
CA ALA A 193 -4.29 -1.51 -5.51
C ALA A 193 -4.11 -2.88 -6.17
N TYR A 194 -4.06 -2.91 -7.49
CA TYR A 194 -3.78 -4.13 -8.23
C TYR A 194 -2.28 -4.32 -8.40
N GLU A 195 -1.75 -5.37 -7.81
CA GLU A 195 -0.34 -5.75 -7.83
C GLU A 195 -0.15 -7.10 -8.54
N PRO A 196 0.04 -7.15 -9.88
CA PRO A 196 0.40 -8.41 -10.55
C PRO A 196 1.75 -8.89 -10.03
N VAL A 197 1.74 -9.79 -9.03
CA VAL A 197 2.95 -10.20 -8.27
C VAL A 197 4.04 -10.77 -9.19
N TRP A 198 3.63 -11.43 -10.26
CA TRP A 198 4.53 -11.97 -11.28
C TRP A 198 5.31 -10.89 -12.07
N SER A 199 4.85 -9.65 -12.09
CA SER A 199 5.46 -8.53 -12.81
C SER A 199 6.27 -7.58 -11.91
N ILE A 200 6.31 -7.83 -10.59
CA ILE A 200 6.96 -6.97 -9.61
C ILE A 200 8.37 -7.47 -9.31
N GLY A 201 9.33 -6.54 -9.25
CA GLY A 201 10.71 -6.82 -8.86
C GLY A 201 11.74 -6.55 -9.97
N PRO A 202 13.04 -6.60 -9.60
CA PRO A 202 14.13 -6.38 -10.54
C PRO A 202 14.09 -7.36 -11.72
N GLY A 203 14.21 -6.84 -12.96
CA GLY A 203 14.23 -7.67 -14.17
C GLY A 203 12.87 -8.18 -14.64
N LYS A 204 11.79 -7.96 -13.91
CA LYS A 204 10.45 -8.33 -14.35
C LYS A 204 9.91 -7.35 -15.38
N LYS A 205 9.07 -7.88 -16.29
CA LYS A 205 8.34 -7.05 -17.25
C LYS A 205 7.00 -6.63 -16.64
N PRO A 206 6.62 -5.35 -16.70
CA PRO A 206 5.28 -4.90 -16.33
C PRO A 206 4.22 -5.65 -17.13
N ALA A 207 3.03 -5.79 -16.55
CA ALA A 207 1.87 -6.29 -17.29
C ALA A 207 1.57 -5.39 -18.49
N ASP A 208 1.09 -5.96 -19.58
CA ASP A 208 0.70 -5.21 -20.75
C ASP A 208 -0.66 -4.49 -20.54
N ARG A 209 -0.92 -3.50 -21.40
CA ARG A 209 -2.15 -2.71 -21.34
C ARG A 209 -3.42 -3.57 -21.37
N PRO A 210 -3.60 -4.53 -22.30
CA PRO A 210 -4.83 -5.34 -22.35
C PRO A 210 -5.06 -6.15 -21.08
N TYR A 211 -4.00 -6.63 -20.45
CA TYR A 211 -4.11 -7.36 -19.20
C TYR A 211 -4.54 -6.45 -18.05
N ILE A 212 -3.92 -5.26 -17.93
CA ILE A 212 -4.26 -4.28 -16.89
C ILE A 212 -5.71 -3.83 -17.03
N GLU A 213 -6.15 -3.47 -18.25
CA GLU A 213 -7.55 -3.08 -18.53
C GLU A 213 -8.54 -4.19 -18.16
N LYS A 214 -8.23 -5.43 -18.54
CA LYS A 214 -9.06 -6.59 -18.23
C LYS A 214 -9.24 -6.79 -16.73
N VAL A 215 -8.15 -6.72 -15.95
CA VAL A 215 -8.20 -6.91 -14.50
C VAL A 215 -8.88 -5.72 -13.82
N ALA A 216 -8.54 -4.50 -14.21
CA ALA A 216 -9.14 -3.31 -13.61
C ALA A 216 -10.66 -3.27 -13.83
N ARG A 217 -11.14 -3.64 -15.02
CA ARG A 217 -12.57 -3.79 -15.32
C ARG A 217 -13.24 -4.82 -14.42
N PHE A 218 -12.65 -6.01 -14.29
CA PHE A 218 -13.14 -7.05 -13.39
C PHE A 218 -13.24 -6.55 -11.94
N VAL A 219 -12.21 -5.86 -11.44
CA VAL A 219 -12.22 -5.30 -10.09
C VAL A 219 -13.35 -4.29 -9.92
N ARG A 220 -13.51 -3.34 -10.86
CA ARG A 220 -14.60 -2.34 -10.81
C ARG A 220 -15.97 -2.99 -10.84
N GLU A 221 -16.20 -3.95 -11.72
CA GLU A 221 -17.49 -4.66 -11.81
C GLU A 221 -17.80 -5.39 -10.49
N ARG A 222 -16.83 -6.10 -9.92
CA ARG A 222 -17.03 -6.87 -8.69
C ARG A 222 -17.17 -6.00 -7.43
N THR A 223 -16.60 -4.82 -7.43
CA THR A 223 -16.63 -3.90 -6.28
C THR A 223 -17.72 -2.84 -6.33
N GLY A 224 -18.46 -2.74 -7.44
CA GLY A 224 -19.45 -1.70 -7.66
C GLY A 224 -18.85 -0.34 -8.01
N GLY A 225 -17.67 -0.32 -8.67
CA GLY A 225 -17.05 0.89 -9.19
C GLY A 225 -16.03 1.55 -8.26
N MET A 226 -15.45 0.83 -7.31
CA MET A 226 -14.36 1.39 -6.48
C MET A 226 -13.18 1.83 -7.35
N ASP A 227 -12.44 2.85 -6.87
CA ASP A 227 -11.22 3.32 -7.49
C ASP A 227 -10.14 2.22 -7.48
N VAL A 228 -9.41 2.12 -8.60
CA VAL A 228 -8.35 1.13 -8.81
C VAL A 228 -7.06 1.84 -9.18
N VAL A 229 -5.98 1.53 -8.45
CA VAL A 229 -4.63 1.98 -8.80
C VAL A 229 -3.74 0.80 -9.19
N TYR A 230 -2.79 1.05 -10.09
CA TYR A 230 -1.88 0.01 -10.57
C TYR A 230 -0.58 -0.01 -9.78
N GLY A 231 -0.19 -1.19 -9.24
CA GLY A 231 1.00 -1.42 -8.43
C GLY A 231 2.06 -2.33 -9.07
N GLY A 232 1.94 -2.64 -10.35
CA GLY A 232 2.78 -3.62 -11.05
C GLY A 232 4.00 -3.04 -11.77
N GLY A 233 4.82 -2.20 -11.12
CA GLY A 233 6.04 -1.68 -11.74
C GLY A 233 5.81 -0.46 -12.61
N LEU A 234 5.13 0.53 -12.06
CA LEU A 234 4.98 1.86 -12.67
C LEU A 234 6.34 2.54 -12.78
N LYS A 235 6.66 3.02 -13.98
CA LYS A 235 7.89 3.71 -14.34
C LYS A 235 7.57 4.87 -15.27
N LYS A 236 8.53 5.79 -15.45
CA LYS A 236 8.39 6.90 -16.41
C LYS A 236 7.98 6.42 -17.80
N ASP A 237 8.56 5.33 -18.28
CA ASP A 237 8.36 4.83 -19.64
C ASP A 237 6.95 4.27 -19.90
N ASN A 238 6.20 3.91 -18.85
CA ASN A 238 4.85 3.37 -18.97
C ASN A 238 3.78 4.24 -18.30
N ALA A 239 4.15 5.34 -17.68
CA ALA A 239 3.24 6.20 -16.94
C ALA A 239 2.12 6.79 -17.81
N GLU A 240 2.47 7.26 -19.02
CA GLU A 240 1.51 7.82 -19.98
C GLU A 240 0.50 6.76 -20.44
N MET A 241 0.99 5.57 -20.77
CA MET A 241 0.13 4.42 -21.13
C MET A 241 -0.85 4.10 -20.00
N LEU A 242 -0.36 4.01 -18.75
CA LEU A 242 -1.19 3.72 -17.59
C LEU A 242 -2.21 4.83 -17.31
N ALA A 243 -1.80 6.10 -17.44
CA ALA A 243 -2.68 7.26 -17.27
C ALA A 243 -3.80 7.32 -18.33
N SER A 244 -3.61 6.67 -19.49
CA SER A 244 -4.61 6.58 -20.56
C SER A 244 -5.62 5.45 -20.39
N ILE A 245 -5.44 4.58 -19.39
CA ILE A 245 -6.39 3.50 -19.08
C ILE A 245 -7.53 4.06 -18.24
N ARG A 246 -8.74 4.01 -18.78
CA ARG A 246 -9.93 4.58 -18.16
C ARG A 246 -10.28 3.96 -16.80
N GLU A 247 -10.01 2.68 -16.65
CA GLU A 247 -10.32 1.90 -15.47
C GLU A 247 -9.30 2.08 -14.33
N ILE A 248 -8.20 2.84 -14.57
CA ILE A 248 -7.14 3.09 -13.59
C ILE A 248 -7.19 4.55 -13.12
N ASP A 249 -7.27 4.77 -11.81
CA ASP A 249 -7.34 6.08 -11.18
C ASP A 249 -5.98 6.61 -10.72
N GLY A 250 -4.92 5.83 -10.86
CA GLY A 250 -3.57 6.23 -10.48
C GLY A 250 -2.61 5.07 -10.28
N GLY A 251 -1.61 5.26 -9.43
CA GLY A 251 -0.54 4.27 -9.23
C GLY A 251 -0.09 4.11 -7.79
N LEU A 252 0.34 2.88 -7.46
CA LEU A 252 1.12 2.56 -6.28
C LEU A 252 2.57 2.34 -6.70
N ILE A 253 3.47 3.17 -6.21
CA ILE A 253 4.87 3.24 -6.62
C ILE A 253 5.77 2.87 -5.44
N ALA A 254 6.80 2.07 -5.68
CA ALA A 254 7.91 1.87 -4.75
C ALA A 254 9.15 2.58 -5.30
N LEU A 255 9.62 3.62 -4.62
CA LEU A 255 10.83 4.34 -5.02
C LEU A 255 12.08 3.60 -4.55
N THR A 256 12.89 3.14 -5.51
CA THR A 256 14.18 2.49 -5.24
C THR A 256 15.39 3.39 -5.43
N ARG A 257 15.22 4.59 -6.00
CA ARG A 257 16.30 5.53 -6.28
C ARG A 257 16.01 6.88 -5.64
N PHE A 258 16.68 7.16 -4.55
CA PHE A 258 16.74 8.47 -3.93
C PHE A 258 18.07 9.13 -4.29
N SER A 259 18.20 9.65 -5.49
CA SER A 259 19.34 10.47 -5.89
C SER A 259 19.02 11.93 -5.59
N GLY A 260 19.10 12.36 -4.30
CA GLY A 260 19.03 13.79 -3.95
C GLY A 260 17.75 14.54 -4.38
N GLU A 261 17.15 14.12 -5.48
CA GLU A 261 15.84 14.54 -5.97
C GLU A 261 14.90 13.35 -5.94
N ILE A 262 13.80 13.47 -5.23
CA ILE A 262 12.69 12.53 -5.37
C ILE A 262 12.03 12.90 -6.68
N GLY A 263 12.42 12.22 -7.74
CA GLY A 263 11.74 12.30 -9.00
C GLY A 263 10.41 11.59 -8.88
N PHE A 264 9.34 12.31 -8.56
CA PHE A 264 8.01 11.83 -8.91
C PHE A 264 7.99 11.81 -10.45
N TYR A 265 7.71 10.67 -11.02
CA TYR A 265 7.47 10.56 -12.44
C TYR A 265 6.15 11.26 -12.75
N ALA A 266 6.25 12.52 -13.14
CA ALA A 266 5.16 13.28 -13.72
C ALA A 266 5.09 12.99 -15.20
#